data_da1bb1f4c4acd2fba97b31ff4fba7082
#
_entry.id   da1bb1f4c4acd2fba97b31ff4fba7082
#
_cell.length_a   1.000
_cell.length_b   1.000
_cell.length_c   1.000
_cell.angle_alpha   90.00
_cell.angle_beta   90.00
_cell.angle_gamma   90.00
#
_symmetry.space_group_name_H-M   'P 1'
#
loop_
_entity.id
_entity.type
_entity.pdbx_description
1 polymer ?
#
loop_
_entity_poly.entity_id
_entity_poly.type
_entity_poly.pdbx_seq_one_letter_code
_entity_poly.pdbx_strand_id
1 'polypeptide(L)'
;GRIGERHQALRPFNSPCDIAFAPNGDIYVGDGYAAARVHRFSSAGTPLGGWGEPGRGPGQFLIPHAVWVQPDGTVVVADRDNSRLQFFTPTGGFIRSIDDFHKPMDIWGDAKGQLYVTDQVPRLSLLAADGALIGRGRAVLNGAHGVCQAPDGTILLAEMNPRRLSRLVPVD
;
A
#
# COMPACT_ATOMS: atom_id res chain seq x y z
N GLY A 1 -2.62 20.11 8.40
CA GLY A 1 -1.74 19.73 9.52
C GLY A 1 -0.59 20.71 9.65
N ARG A 2 0.10 20.69 10.79
CA ARG A 2 1.31 21.49 11.01
C ARG A 2 2.52 20.59 11.01
N ILE A 3 3.62 21.04 10.42
CA ILE A 3 4.88 20.29 10.39
C ILE A 3 5.36 20.05 11.82
N GLY A 4 5.71 18.80 12.13
CA GLY A 4 6.21 18.39 13.44
C GLY A 4 5.15 18.07 14.50
N GLU A 5 3.90 18.35 14.26
CA GLU A 5 2.81 17.96 15.17
C GLU A 5 2.17 16.65 14.71
N ARG A 6 2.20 15.64 15.58
CA ARG A 6 1.57 14.34 15.35
C ARG A 6 0.12 14.32 15.85
N HIS A 7 -0.69 13.42 15.30
CA HIS A 7 -2.05 13.15 15.78
C HIS A 7 -2.95 14.39 15.83
N GLN A 8 -2.82 15.25 14.83
CA GLN A 8 -3.72 16.39 14.68
C GLN A 8 -5.10 15.87 14.21
N ALA A 9 -5.91 15.45 15.17
CA ALA A 9 -7.29 15.15 14.89
C ALA A 9 -7.93 16.38 14.29
N LEU A 10 -8.05 16.48 13.04
CA LEU A 10 -9.03 17.34 12.42
C LEU A 10 -8.75 17.86 11.00
N ARG A 11 -7.54 17.85 10.38
CA ARG A 11 -7.45 18.43 9.01
C ARG A 11 -6.14 18.15 8.25
N PRO A 12 -6.22 17.53 7.12
CA PRO A 12 -7.06 16.40 6.75
C PRO A 12 -6.52 15.10 7.34
N PHE A 13 -5.26 15.07 7.80
CA PHE A 13 -4.50 13.87 8.17
C PHE A 13 -4.25 13.76 9.67
N ASN A 14 -4.17 12.50 10.13
CA ASN A 14 -3.86 12.18 11.52
C ASN A 14 -2.77 11.10 11.64
N SER A 15 -1.66 11.24 10.98
CA SER A 15 -0.51 10.32 10.82
C SER A 15 -0.57 9.51 9.53
N PRO A 16 -0.51 10.18 8.38
CA PRO A 16 -0.46 9.51 7.08
C PRO A 16 0.82 8.68 6.94
N CYS A 17 0.71 7.55 6.27
CA CYS A 17 1.80 6.59 6.07
C CYS A 17 2.27 6.52 4.63
N ASP A 18 1.36 6.68 3.66
CA ASP A 18 1.69 6.45 2.27
C ASP A 18 0.81 7.28 1.32
N ILE A 19 1.29 7.45 0.08
CA ILE A 19 0.64 8.23 -0.97
C ILE A 19 0.77 7.52 -2.32
N ALA A 20 -0.33 7.47 -3.08
CA ALA A 20 -0.35 6.94 -4.44
C ALA A 20 -1.01 7.92 -5.41
N PHE A 21 -0.59 7.85 -6.67
CA PHE A 21 -1.15 8.64 -7.77
C PHE A 21 -1.89 7.73 -8.75
N ALA A 22 -3.11 8.08 -9.08
CA ALA A 22 -3.90 7.39 -10.07
C ALA A 22 -3.52 7.83 -11.50
N PRO A 23 -3.81 7.02 -12.53
CA PRO A 23 -3.57 7.40 -13.93
C PRO A 23 -4.29 8.68 -14.37
N ASN A 24 -5.42 9.03 -13.75
CA ASN A 24 -6.15 10.27 -13.99
C ASN A 24 -5.60 11.48 -13.22
N GLY A 25 -4.52 11.29 -12.44
CA GLY A 25 -3.88 12.31 -11.60
C GLY A 25 -4.47 12.46 -10.21
N ASP A 26 -5.51 11.74 -9.83
CA ASP A 26 -6.03 11.77 -8.46
C ASP A 26 -4.98 11.22 -7.48
N ILE A 27 -5.00 11.77 -6.27
CA ILE A 27 -4.06 11.45 -5.20
C ILE A 27 -4.80 10.72 -4.09
N TYR A 28 -4.26 9.59 -3.67
CA TYR A 28 -4.75 8.80 -2.54
C TYR A 28 -3.73 8.80 -1.41
N VAL A 29 -4.19 8.98 -0.18
CA VAL A 29 -3.33 9.01 1.00
C VAL A 29 -3.87 8.04 2.04
N GLY A 30 -3.04 7.06 2.40
CA GLY A 30 -3.29 6.17 3.52
C GLY A 30 -2.99 6.88 4.84
N ASP A 31 -4.00 7.11 5.67
CA ASP A 31 -3.87 7.74 6.99
C ASP A 31 -4.06 6.68 8.07
N GLY A 32 -3.01 5.86 8.26
CA GLY A 32 -3.10 4.59 8.93
C GLY A 32 -2.90 4.63 10.43
N TYR A 33 -1.91 5.38 10.93
CA TYR A 33 -1.51 5.23 12.34
C TYR A 33 -2.48 5.83 13.35
N ALA A 34 -3.38 6.72 12.92
CA ALA A 34 -4.31 7.32 13.86
C ALA A 34 -5.72 7.63 13.29
N ALA A 35 -5.97 7.39 12.01
CA ALA A 35 -7.25 7.73 11.40
C ALA A 35 -8.00 6.53 10.77
N ALA A 36 -7.33 5.42 10.48
CA ALA A 36 -7.89 4.24 9.80
C ALA A 36 -8.65 4.61 8.50
N ARG A 37 -8.05 5.47 7.68
CA ARG A 37 -8.75 6.12 6.56
C ARG A 37 -7.87 6.22 5.31
N VAL A 38 -8.52 6.18 4.16
CA VAL A 38 -7.93 6.60 2.89
C VAL A 38 -8.59 7.92 2.47
N HIS A 39 -7.79 8.93 2.18
CA HIS A 39 -8.24 10.22 1.64
C HIS A 39 -8.01 10.25 0.13
N ARG A 40 -8.92 10.92 -0.61
CA ARG A 40 -8.79 11.15 -2.05
C ARG A 40 -8.80 12.64 -2.34
N PHE A 41 -7.89 13.07 -3.22
CA PHE A 41 -7.78 14.43 -3.71
C PHE A 41 -7.69 14.43 -5.23
N SER A 42 -8.07 15.54 -5.86
CA SER A 42 -7.74 15.77 -7.27
C SER A 42 -6.24 16.03 -7.47
N SER A 43 -5.77 16.03 -8.71
CA SER A 43 -4.41 16.39 -9.09
C SER A 43 -4.01 17.83 -8.64
N ALA A 44 -4.98 18.71 -8.42
CA ALA A 44 -4.78 20.06 -7.87
C ALA A 44 -4.80 20.11 -6.34
N GLY A 45 -4.91 18.93 -5.65
CA GLY A 45 -4.98 18.85 -4.19
C GLY A 45 -6.34 19.20 -3.58
N THR A 46 -7.41 19.34 -4.39
CA THR A 46 -8.76 19.57 -3.88
C THR A 46 -9.31 18.28 -3.28
N PRO A 47 -9.83 18.29 -2.02
CA PRO A 47 -10.45 17.11 -1.42
C PRO A 47 -11.64 16.60 -2.22
N LEU A 48 -11.62 15.31 -2.59
CA LEU A 48 -12.70 14.62 -3.29
C LEU A 48 -13.44 13.64 -2.37
N GLY A 49 -13.03 13.52 -1.09
CA GLY A 49 -13.60 12.62 -0.11
C GLY A 49 -12.61 11.62 0.43
N GLY A 50 -13.10 10.43 0.79
CA GLY A 50 -12.31 9.35 1.34
C GLY A 50 -13.21 8.35 2.06
N TRP A 51 -12.64 7.21 2.46
CA TRP A 51 -13.36 6.12 3.12
C TRP A 51 -12.51 5.47 4.20
N GLY A 52 -13.14 4.60 4.95
CA GLY A 52 -12.51 3.84 6.01
C GLY A 52 -12.89 4.35 7.40
N GLU A 53 -12.96 3.41 8.31
CA GLU A 53 -13.17 3.58 9.73
C GLU A 53 -12.47 2.44 10.49
N PRO A 54 -12.22 2.56 11.79
CA PRO A 54 -11.61 1.48 12.55
C PRO A 54 -12.46 0.21 12.54
N GLY A 55 -11.84 -0.95 12.25
CA GLY A 55 -12.53 -2.24 12.30
C GLY A 55 -11.89 -3.33 11.44
N ARG A 56 -12.61 -4.46 11.30
CA ARG A 56 -12.17 -5.65 10.57
C ARG A 56 -13.09 -6.04 9.40
N GLY A 57 -14.21 -5.39 9.25
CA GLY A 57 -15.15 -5.63 8.15
C GLY A 57 -14.63 -5.11 6.80
N PRO A 58 -15.37 -5.36 5.69
CA PRO A 58 -15.10 -4.75 4.41
C PRO A 58 -15.10 -3.22 4.49
N GLY A 59 -14.04 -2.58 3.96
CA GLY A 59 -13.89 -1.14 4.00
C GLY A 59 -13.48 -0.55 5.36
N GLN A 60 -13.38 -1.37 6.40
CA GLN A 60 -12.81 -0.98 7.69
C GLN A 60 -11.32 -1.31 7.74
N PHE A 61 -10.56 -0.56 8.53
CA PHE A 61 -9.11 -0.74 8.66
C PHE A 61 -8.68 -0.74 10.13
N LEU A 62 -7.57 -1.42 10.42
CA LEU A 62 -6.80 -1.16 11.64
C LEU A 62 -5.62 -0.22 11.35
N ILE A 63 -4.81 -0.54 10.36
CA ILE A 63 -3.75 0.38 9.88
C ILE A 63 -3.67 0.26 8.35
N PRO A 64 -4.32 1.14 7.57
CA PRO A 64 -4.10 1.26 6.12
C PRO A 64 -2.70 1.86 5.89
N HIS A 65 -1.69 0.95 5.84
CA HIS A 65 -0.28 1.31 5.91
C HIS A 65 0.31 1.70 4.55
N ALA A 66 -0.12 1.04 3.48
CA ALA A 66 0.26 1.39 2.12
C ALA A 66 -0.97 1.46 1.22
N VAL A 67 -0.88 2.31 0.20
CA VAL A 67 -1.91 2.48 -0.82
C VAL A 67 -1.26 2.44 -2.21
N TRP A 68 -1.88 1.72 -3.15
CA TRP A 68 -1.48 1.67 -4.55
C TRP A 68 -2.69 1.85 -5.45
N VAL A 69 -2.50 2.44 -6.63
CA VAL A 69 -3.55 2.52 -7.65
C VAL A 69 -3.11 1.76 -8.89
N GLN A 70 -3.89 0.75 -9.25
CA GLN A 70 -3.65 -0.05 -10.46
C GLN A 70 -3.93 0.76 -11.74
N PRO A 71 -3.41 0.33 -12.90
CA PRO A 71 -3.66 1.02 -14.17
C PRO A 71 -5.14 1.17 -14.54
N ASP A 72 -6.00 0.28 -14.08
CA ASP A 72 -7.46 0.35 -14.28
C ASP A 72 -8.19 1.28 -13.30
N GLY A 73 -7.45 1.88 -12.36
CA GLY A 73 -7.98 2.76 -11.32
C GLY A 73 -8.39 2.05 -10.04
N THR A 74 -8.27 0.72 -9.96
CA THR A 74 -8.51 -0.02 -8.70
C THR A 74 -7.53 0.42 -7.62
N VAL A 75 -8.06 0.80 -6.46
CA VAL A 75 -7.25 1.21 -5.30
C VAL A 75 -7.00 0.01 -4.41
N VAL A 76 -5.73 -0.30 -4.15
CA VAL A 76 -5.31 -1.41 -3.28
C VAL A 76 -4.74 -0.86 -2.00
N VAL A 77 -5.18 -1.36 -0.86
CA VAL A 77 -4.76 -0.90 0.47
C VAL A 77 -4.17 -2.06 1.27
N ALA A 78 -2.96 -1.90 1.77
CA ALA A 78 -2.38 -2.81 2.75
C ALA A 78 -2.95 -2.49 4.14
N ASP A 79 -3.95 -3.23 4.55
CA ASP A 79 -4.56 -3.14 5.88
C ASP A 79 -3.72 -3.96 6.87
N ARG A 80 -2.60 -3.35 7.30
CA ARG A 80 -1.47 -4.02 7.95
C ARG A 80 -1.88 -4.86 9.15
N ASP A 81 -2.54 -4.26 10.14
CA ASP A 81 -2.84 -4.95 11.39
C ASP A 81 -4.08 -5.87 11.30
N ASN A 82 -4.79 -5.83 10.17
CA ASN A 82 -5.74 -6.86 9.77
C ASN A 82 -5.12 -7.98 8.91
N SER A 83 -3.82 -7.86 8.57
CA SER A 83 -3.06 -8.87 7.82
C SER A 83 -3.65 -9.20 6.45
N ARG A 84 -4.14 -8.18 5.72
CA ARG A 84 -4.80 -8.33 4.43
C ARG A 84 -4.51 -7.19 3.45
N LEU A 85 -4.79 -7.44 2.18
CA LEU A 85 -5.01 -6.39 1.19
C LEU A 85 -6.52 -6.23 0.97
N GLN A 86 -6.97 -5.00 0.79
CA GLN A 86 -8.33 -4.69 0.36
C GLN A 86 -8.30 -3.93 -0.96
N PHE A 87 -9.24 -4.23 -1.84
CA PHE A 87 -9.38 -3.66 -3.17
C PHE A 87 -10.66 -2.82 -3.23
N PHE A 88 -10.57 -1.63 -3.81
CA PHE A 88 -11.65 -0.65 -3.86
C PHE A 88 -11.80 -0.04 -5.25
N THR A 89 -13.02 0.41 -5.56
CA THR A 89 -13.25 1.34 -6.66
C THR A 89 -12.53 2.67 -6.40
N PRO A 90 -12.33 3.54 -7.41
CA PRO A 90 -11.73 4.85 -7.22
C PRO A 90 -12.46 5.75 -6.20
N THR A 91 -13.71 5.45 -5.89
CA THR A 91 -14.54 6.20 -4.94
C THR A 91 -14.66 5.53 -3.57
N GLY A 92 -13.95 4.41 -3.33
CA GLY A 92 -13.92 3.72 -2.05
C GLY A 92 -14.95 2.61 -1.89
N GLY A 93 -15.66 2.22 -2.95
CA GLY A 93 -16.52 1.03 -2.93
C GLY A 93 -15.67 -0.23 -2.79
N PHE A 94 -15.93 -1.04 -1.75
CA PHE A 94 -15.22 -2.30 -1.53
C PHE A 94 -15.48 -3.29 -2.66
N ILE A 95 -14.41 -3.94 -3.15
CA ILE A 95 -14.47 -4.96 -4.20
C ILE A 95 -14.23 -6.34 -3.61
N ARG A 96 -13.07 -6.53 -2.93
CA ARG A 96 -12.65 -7.81 -2.36
C ARG A 96 -11.47 -7.62 -1.38
N SER A 97 -11.13 -8.69 -0.66
CA SER A 97 -9.89 -8.78 0.13
C SER A 97 -9.08 -10.03 -0.20
N ILE A 98 -7.80 -10.00 0.16
CA ILE A 98 -6.88 -11.15 0.16
C ILE A 98 -6.23 -11.19 1.54
N ASP A 99 -6.45 -12.28 2.29
CA ASP A 99 -6.05 -12.41 3.68
C ASP A 99 -4.76 -13.25 3.88
N ASP A 100 -4.06 -13.62 2.81
CA ASP A 100 -2.84 -14.44 2.85
C ASP A 100 -1.57 -13.61 3.04
N PHE A 101 -1.57 -12.69 4.00
CA PHE A 101 -0.43 -11.85 4.39
C PHE A 101 -0.23 -11.87 5.89
N HIS A 102 0.96 -11.45 6.32
CA HIS A 102 1.23 -11.16 7.74
C HIS A 102 1.74 -9.73 7.89
N LYS A 103 0.83 -8.83 8.27
CA LYS A 103 1.12 -7.40 8.40
C LYS A 103 1.79 -6.83 7.13
N PRO A 104 1.08 -6.76 6.01
CA PRO A 104 1.63 -6.20 4.77
C PRO A 104 2.09 -4.76 4.98
N MET A 105 3.30 -4.45 4.49
CA MET A 105 3.97 -3.17 4.76
C MET A 105 3.87 -2.21 3.59
N ASP A 106 4.14 -2.69 2.37
CA ASP A 106 4.16 -1.85 1.19
C ASP A 106 3.64 -2.59 -0.04
N ILE A 107 3.16 -1.82 -1.00
CA ILE A 107 2.65 -2.29 -2.29
C ILE A 107 3.27 -1.45 -3.39
N TRP A 108 3.86 -2.10 -4.37
CA TRP A 108 4.24 -1.49 -5.63
C TRP A 108 3.63 -2.29 -6.77
N GLY A 109 3.17 -1.64 -7.84
CA GLY A 109 2.61 -2.32 -9.00
C GLY A 109 3.29 -1.91 -10.30
N ASP A 110 3.40 -2.84 -11.24
CA ASP A 110 3.93 -2.59 -12.56
C ASP A 110 2.85 -2.12 -13.56
N ALA A 111 3.28 -1.78 -14.77
CA ALA A 111 2.39 -1.34 -15.85
C ALA A 111 1.41 -2.45 -16.33
N LYS A 112 1.66 -3.71 -15.99
CA LYS A 112 0.76 -4.85 -16.27
C LYS A 112 -0.27 -5.07 -15.15
N GLY A 113 -0.18 -4.28 -14.06
CA GLY A 113 -1.02 -4.40 -12.88
C GLY A 113 -0.57 -5.51 -11.91
N GLN A 114 0.59 -6.14 -12.11
CA GLN A 114 1.14 -7.07 -11.14
C GLN A 114 1.52 -6.31 -9.88
N LEU A 115 1.29 -6.91 -8.71
CA LEU A 115 1.57 -6.27 -7.42
C LEU A 115 2.72 -6.97 -6.70
N TYR A 116 3.66 -6.19 -6.24
CA TYR A 116 4.76 -6.60 -5.37
C TYR A 116 4.41 -6.14 -3.95
N VAL A 117 4.29 -7.09 -3.03
CA VAL A 117 3.84 -6.81 -1.65
C VAL A 117 4.86 -7.34 -0.67
N THR A 118 5.34 -6.47 0.21
CA THR A 118 6.18 -6.85 1.34
C THR A 118 5.35 -7.07 2.59
N ASP A 119 5.75 -8.00 3.45
CA ASP A 119 5.12 -8.22 4.74
C ASP A 119 6.12 -8.59 5.86
N GLN A 120 5.63 -8.65 7.11
CA GLN A 120 6.48 -8.84 8.30
C GLN A 120 6.90 -10.29 8.56
N VAL A 121 6.53 -11.26 7.71
CA VAL A 121 7.16 -12.59 7.66
C VAL A 121 8.44 -12.54 6.82
N PRO A 122 9.25 -11.57 6.90
CA PRO A 122 10.14 -10.99 5.89
C PRO A 122 10.03 -11.69 4.51
N ARG A 123 9.01 -11.38 3.75
CA ARG A 123 8.82 -11.95 2.41
C ARG A 123 8.35 -10.91 1.40
N LEU A 124 8.63 -11.19 0.13
CA LEU A 124 8.07 -10.50 -1.02
C LEU A 124 7.10 -11.45 -1.73
N SER A 125 5.89 -10.98 -1.96
CA SER A 125 4.87 -11.68 -2.74
C SER A 125 4.66 -10.96 -4.06
N LEU A 126 4.59 -11.70 -5.16
CA LEU A 126 4.20 -11.22 -6.48
C LEU A 126 2.79 -11.75 -6.77
N LEU A 127 1.87 -10.84 -7.06
CA LEU A 127 0.49 -11.15 -7.43
C LEU A 127 0.22 -10.73 -8.87
N ALA A 128 -0.64 -11.45 -9.55
CA ALA A 128 -1.24 -11.00 -10.80
C ALA A 128 -2.20 -9.81 -10.56
N ALA A 129 -2.62 -9.14 -11.63
CA ALA A 129 -3.54 -8.00 -11.55
C ALA A 129 -4.87 -8.34 -10.88
N ASP A 130 -5.35 -9.57 -11.05
CA ASP A 130 -6.55 -10.09 -10.40
C ASP A 130 -6.30 -10.51 -8.94
N GLY A 131 -5.05 -10.43 -8.45
CA GLY A 131 -4.64 -10.77 -7.10
C GLY A 131 -4.27 -12.24 -6.89
N ALA A 132 -4.26 -13.07 -7.94
CA ALA A 132 -3.75 -14.43 -7.85
C ALA A 132 -2.25 -14.43 -7.51
N LEU A 133 -1.83 -15.31 -6.60
CA LEU A 133 -0.42 -15.44 -6.24
C LEU A 133 0.37 -16.05 -7.40
N ILE A 134 1.35 -15.31 -7.93
CA ILE A 134 2.31 -15.78 -8.95
C ILE A 134 3.50 -16.43 -8.26
N GLY A 135 4.05 -15.78 -7.24
CA GLY A 135 5.21 -16.28 -6.53
C GLY A 135 5.46 -15.57 -5.21
N ARG A 136 6.27 -16.20 -4.37
CA ARG A 136 6.59 -15.67 -3.04
C ARG A 136 7.99 -16.12 -2.62
N GLY A 137 8.78 -15.19 -2.13
CA GLY A 137 10.14 -15.47 -1.70
C GLY A 137 10.49 -14.85 -0.35
N ARG A 138 11.37 -15.53 0.41
CA ARG A 138 11.92 -15.05 1.69
C ARG A 138 13.44 -14.87 1.65
N ALA A 139 14.10 -15.28 0.58
CA ALA A 139 15.55 -15.29 0.50
C ALA A 139 16.13 -13.92 0.88
N VAL A 140 17.07 -13.91 1.81
CA VAL A 140 17.84 -12.76 2.32
C VAL A 140 17.04 -11.56 2.82
N LEU A 141 15.72 -11.61 2.83
CA LEU A 141 14.88 -10.52 3.34
C LEU A 141 14.81 -10.56 4.86
N ASN A 142 14.92 -9.41 5.48
CA ASN A 142 14.81 -9.27 6.93
C ASN A 142 14.07 -7.98 7.32
N GLY A 143 12.77 -7.96 7.02
CA GLY A 143 11.91 -6.83 7.32
C GLY A 143 11.87 -5.78 6.21
N ALA A 144 11.68 -6.20 4.95
CA ALA A 144 11.41 -5.29 3.85
C ALA A 144 10.18 -4.43 4.17
N HIS A 145 10.37 -3.12 4.26
CA HIS A 145 9.32 -2.14 4.56
C HIS A 145 8.85 -1.44 3.30
N GLY A 146 9.78 -1.03 2.42
CA GLY A 146 9.47 -0.40 1.16
C GLY A 146 9.84 -1.27 -0.03
N VAL A 147 9.10 -1.19 -1.14
CA VAL A 147 9.37 -1.90 -2.39
C VAL A 147 9.12 -0.99 -3.59
N CYS A 148 10.02 -1.05 -4.57
CA CYS A 148 9.76 -0.49 -5.89
C CYS A 148 10.56 -1.26 -6.95
N GLN A 149 10.23 -1.07 -8.23
CA GLN A 149 10.99 -1.62 -9.35
C GLN A 149 11.68 -0.50 -10.12
N ALA A 150 12.93 -0.70 -10.43
CA ALA A 150 13.69 0.14 -11.35
C ALA A 150 13.32 -0.17 -12.81
N PRO A 151 13.60 0.74 -13.77
CA PRO A 151 13.27 0.54 -15.18
C PRO A 151 13.89 -0.71 -15.83
N ASP A 152 14.99 -1.21 -15.29
CA ASP A 152 15.68 -2.43 -15.73
C ASP A 152 15.07 -3.72 -15.17
N GLY A 153 13.96 -3.63 -14.45
CA GLY A 153 13.30 -4.76 -13.80
C GLY A 153 13.85 -5.13 -12.42
N THR A 154 14.93 -4.49 -11.98
CA THR A 154 15.49 -4.70 -10.64
C THR A 154 14.47 -4.30 -9.57
N ILE A 155 14.21 -5.17 -8.60
CA ILE A 155 13.41 -4.84 -7.42
C ILE A 155 14.33 -4.26 -6.34
N LEU A 156 13.95 -3.10 -5.83
CA LEU A 156 14.62 -2.43 -4.73
C LEU A 156 13.77 -2.56 -3.47
N LEU A 157 14.40 -2.94 -2.36
CA LEU A 157 13.74 -3.15 -1.08
C LEU A 157 14.42 -2.29 -0.02
N ALA A 158 13.65 -1.47 0.67
CA ALA A 158 14.11 -0.76 1.88
C ALA A 158 13.84 -1.65 3.10
N GLU A 159 14.89 -2.14 3.75
CA GLU A 159 14.79 -3.03 4.90
C GLU A 159 15.02 -2.31 6.22
N MET A 160 14.24 -2.68 7.24
CA MET A 160 14.35 -2.09 8.58
C MET A 160 15.45 -2.73 9.43
N ASN A 161 15.70 -4.02 9.26
CA ASN A 161 16.60 -4.78 10.14
C ASN A 161 17.39 -5.86 9.34
N PRO A 162 18.67 -5.69 9.08
CA PRO A 162 19.42 -4.44 9.29
C PRO A 162 18.92 -3.31 8.38
N ARG A 163 19.23 -2.09 8.71
CA ARG A 163 18.91 -0.92 7.86
C ARG A 163 19.78 -0.95 6.62
N ARG A 164 19.17 -1.35 5.48
CA ARG A 164 19.89 -1.46 4.20
C ARG A 164 18.92 -1.32 3.02
N LEU A 165 19.48 -1.14 1.84
CA LEU A 165 18.81 -1.34 0.56
C LEU A 165 19.25 -2.69 -0.02
N SER A 166 18.28 -3.53 -0.35
CA SER A 166 18.51 -4.80 -1.05
C SER A 166 18.07 -4.70 -2.50
N ARG A 167 18.80 -5.37 -3.39
CA ARG A 167 18.49 -5.47 -4.82
C ARG A 167 18.22 -6.93 -5.18
N LEU A 168 17.10 -7.17 -5.85
CA LEU A 168 16.80 -8.44 -6.49
C LEU A 168 16.86 -8.20 -8.00
N VAL A 169 17.88 -8.76 -8.63
CA VAL A 169 18.11 -8.62 -10.07
C VAL A 169 17.44 -9.81 -10.77
N PRO A 170 16.64 -9.59 -11.83
CA PRO A 170 16.17 -10.71 -12.65
C PRO A 170 17.32 -11.57 -13.14
N VAL A 171 17.12 -12.88 -13.16
CA VAL A 171 18.02 -13.84 -13.78
C VAL A 171 17.33 -14.44 -14.98
N ASP A 172 18.07 -14.62 -16.07
CA ASP A 172 17.58 -15.26 -17.30
C ASP A 172 17.29 -16.75 -17.09
#